data_406b7af22e54b4d4fe137d3b0f98360b
#
_entry.id   406b7af22e54b4d4fe137d3b0f98360b
#
_cell.length_a   1.000
_cell.length_b   1.000
_cell.length_c   1.000
_cell.angle_alpha   90.00
_cell.angle_beta   90.00
_cell.angle_gamma   90.00
#
_symmetry.space_group_name_H-M   'P 1'
#
loop_
_entity.id
_entity.type
_entity.pdbx_description
1 polymer ?
#
loop_
_entity_poly.entity_id
_entity_poly.type
_entity_poly.pdbx_seq_one_letter_code
_entity_poly.pdbx_strand_id
1 'polypeptide(L)'
;MPVLAEEIIEPSSQDLIDLQKIYQDAPEWLLAPFASREALIESGIARRRFLAARFNERLLAAALIEKEQNHWRLSHLCVRSVTRQRGVARRLLAEAQRLAGEAGKTLHLAAPDGHLESQALAAKTGLPLEKL
;
A
#
# COMPACT_ATOMS: atom_id res chain seq x y z
N MET A 1 -3.39 -18.59 -10.74
CA MET A 1 -3.62 -17.23 -11.24
C MET A 1 -2.74 -16.26 -10.47
N PRO A 2 -1.94 -15.48 -11.16
CA PRO A 2 -1.07 -14.55 -10.45
C PRO A 2 -1.83 -13.35 -9.92
N VAL A 3 -1.36 -12.83 -8.79
CA VAL A 3 -1.79 -11.54 -8.27
C VAL A 3 -1.06 -10.48 -9.07
N LEU A 4 -1.79 -9.49 -9.58
CA LEU A 4 -1.23 -8.36 -10.31
C LEU A 4 -1.22 -7.13 -9.43
N ALA A 5 -0.07 -6.46 -9.36
CA ALA A 5 0.04 -5.19 -8.64
C ALA A 5 0.05 -4.05 -9.65
N GLU A 6 -0.77 -3.03 -9.41
CA GLU A 6 -0.92 -1.92 -10.35
C GLU A 6 -1.28 -0.62 -9.65
N GLU A 7 -0.95 0.49 -10.29
CA GLU A 7 -1.38 1.80 -9.81
C GLU A 7 -2.85 2.00 -10.19
N ILE A 8 -3.64 2.49 -9.25
CA ILE A 8 -5.07 2.74 -9.47
C ILE A 8 -5.23 4.20 -9.92
N ILE A 9 -5.49 4.37 -11.21
CA ILE A 9 -5.66 5.71 -11.79
C ILE A 9 -7.14 6.07 -11.92
N GLU A 10 -7.95 5.14 -12.44
CA GLU A 10 -9.38 5.33 -12.61
C GLU A 10 -10.11 4.17 -11.94
N PRO A 11 -10.40 4.28 -10.64
CA PRO A 11 -11.04 3.18 -9.94
C PRO A 11 -12.47 2.96 -10.41
N SER A 12 -12.84 1.69 -10.54
CA SER A 12 -14.22 1.30 -10.81
C SER A 12 -15.03 1.37 -9.52
N SER A 13 -16.36 1.24 -9.66
CA SER A 13 -17.24 1.15 -8.48
C SER A 13 -16.83 -0.02 -7.58
N GLN A 14 -16.48 -1.16 -8.19
CA GLN A 14 -16.04 -2.32 -7.43
C GLN A 14 -14.71 -2.06 -6.72
N ASP A 15 -13.79 -1.35 -7.38
CA ASP A 15 -12.51 -0.98 -6.77
C ASP A 15 -12.73 -0.14 -5.50
N LEU A 16 -13.66 0.81 -5.55
CA LEU A 16 -13.98 1.64 -4.39
C LEU A 16 -14.53 0.80 -3.23
N ILE A 17 -15.40 -0.14 -3.53
CA ILE A 17 -15.95 -1.06 -2.53
C ILE A 17 -14.81 -1.89 -1.93
N ASP A 18 -13.93 -2.41 -2.77
CA ASP A 18 -12.82 -3.24 -2.33
C ASP A 18 -11.84 -2.46 -1.45
N LEU A 19 -11.55 -1.21 -1.80
CA LEU A 19 -10.69 -0.37 -0.96
C LEU A 19 -11.29 -0.16 0.44
N GLN A 20 -12.59 0.06 0.51
CA GLN A 20 -13.27 0.17 1.80
C GLN A 20 -13.15 -1.11 2.61
N LYS A 21 -13.30 -2.26 1.97
CA LYS A 21 -13.17 -3.55 2.64
C LYS A 21 -11.75 -3.80 3.14
N ILE A 22 -10.74 -3.41 2.33
CA ILE A 22 -9.35 -3.56 2.72
C ILE A 22 -9.07 -2.76 3.99
N TYR A 23 -9.43 -1.49 4.01
CA TYR A 23 -9.11 -0.62 5.15
C TYR A 23 -10.08 -0.78 6.31
N GLN A 24 -11.19 -1.47 6.12
CA GLN A 24 -12.07 -1.87 7.22
C GLN A 24 -11.35 -2.80 8.19
N ASP A 25 -10.43 -3.62 7.68
CA ASP A 25 -9.64 -4.54 8.49
C ASP A 25 -8.43 -3.86 9.13
N ALA A 26 -8.16 -2.60 8.79
CA ALA A 26 -7.01 -1.89 9.33
C ALA A 26 -7.30 -1.37 10.75
N PRO A 27 -6.34 -1.49 11.66
CA PRO A 27 -6.48 -0.85 12.98
C PRO A 27 -6.44 0.68 12.82
N GLU A 28 -7.06 1.38 13.77
CA GLU A 28 -7.15 2.84 13.71
C GLU A 28 -5.79 3.53 13.58
N TRP A 29 -4.78 3.03 14.27
CA TRP A 29 -3.46 3.64 14.24
C TRP A 29 -2.84 3.60 12.84
N LEU A 30 -3.23 2.61 12.01
CA LEU A 30 -2.71 2.52 10.64
C LEU A 30 -3.26 3.62 9.75
N LEU A 31 -4.41 4.19 10.09
CA LEU A 31 -5.04 5.23 9.27
C LEU A 31 -4.38 6.60 9.42
N ALA A 32 -3.62 6.82 10.49
CA ALA A 32 -2.98 8.11 10.73
C ALA A 32 -2.06 8.49 9.55
N PRO A 33 -1.96 9.75 9.16
CA PRO A 33 -2.55 10.94 9.79
C PRO A 33 -3.97 11.27 9.33
N PHE A 34 -4.64 10.37 8.63
CA PHE A 34 -6.01 10.61 8.15
C PHE A 34 -7.01 10.44 9.29
N ALA A 35 -8.08 11.23 9.26
CA ALA A 35 -9.08 11.20 10.30
C ALA A 35 -9.94 9.93 10.27
N SER A 36 -10.06 9.30 9.09
CA SER A 36 -10.89 8.12 8.91
C SER A 36 -10.39 7.33 7.70
N ARG A 37 -10.90 6.11 7.53
CA ARG A 37 -10.56 5.34 6.33
C ARG A 37 -11.16 6.00 5.07
N GLU A 38 -12.32 6.63 5.19
CA GLU A 38 -12.91 7.37 4.07
C GLU A 38 -12.00 8.51 3.62
N ALA A 39 -11.43 9.24 4.57
CA ALA A 39 -10.48 10.32 4.26
C ALA A 39 -9.23 9.78 3.58
N LEU A 40 -8.70 8.65 4.05
CA LEU A 40 -7.54 8.01 3.45
C LEU A 40 -7.84 7.60 2.00
N ILE A 41 -8.96 6.95 1.78
CA ILE A 41 -9.35 6.47 0.45
C ILE A 41 -9.57 7.65 -0.51
N GLU A 42 -10.30 8.67 -0.08
CA GLU A 42 -10.54 9.86 -0.89
C GLU A 42 -9.24 10.54 -1.29
N SER A 43 -8.32 10.69 -0.34
CA SER A 43 -7.02 11.31 -0.61
C SER A 43 -6.20 10.49 -1.60
N GLY A 44 -6.15 9.18 -1.39
CA GLY A 44 -5.38 8.28 -2.27
C GLY A 44 -5.91 8.30 -3.69
N ILE A 45 -7.23 8.33 -3.88
CA ILE A 45 -7.85 8.38 -5.19
C ILE A 45 -7.65 9.75 -5.84
N ALA A 46 -7.92 10.83 -5.12
CA ALA A 46 -7.81 12.18 -5.65
C ALA A 46 -6.38 12.49 -6.09
N ARG A 47 -5.39 11.99 -5.37
CA ARG A 47 -3.98 12.23 -5.65
C ARG A 47 -3.35 11.13 -6.50
N ARG A 48 -4.11 10.11 -6.88
CA ARG A 48 -3.67 8.98 -7.70
C ARG A 48 -2.46 8.27 -7.09
N ARG A 49 -2.55 7.98 -5.79
CA ARG A 49 -1.42 7.41 -5.04
C ARG A 49 -1.60 5.95 -4.63
N PHE A 50 -2.72 5.32 -4.99
CA PHE A 50 -2.90 3.92 -4.65
C PHE A 50 -2.13 2.99 -5.57
N LEU A 51 -1.38 2.08 -4.96
CA LEU A 51 -0.87 0.88 -5.58
C LEU A 51 -1.64 -0.28 -4.96
N ALA A 52 -2.22 -1.14 -5.77
CA ALA A 52 -3.08 -2.20 -5.26
C ALA A 52 -2.77 -3.54 -5.90
N ALA A 53 -3.05 -4.60 -5.18
CA ALA A 53 -2.91 -5.97 -5.67
C ALA A 53 -4.28 -6.50 -6.10
N ARG A 54 -4.37 -6.95 -7.33
CA ARG A 54 -5.61 -7.41 -7.95
C ARG A 54 -5.54 -8.90 -8.28
N PHE A 55 -6.60 -9.60 -7.97
CA PHE A 55 -6.76 -11.01 -8.32
C PHE A 55 -8.22 -11.25 -8.72
N ASN A 56 -8.43 -11.80 -9.92
CA ASN A 56 -9.77 -12.03 -10.48
C ASN A 56 -10.66 -10.79 -10.38
N GLU A 57 -10.12 -9.65 -10.81
CA GLU A 57 -10.81 -8.36 -10.86
C GLU A 57 -11.15 -7.76 -9.49
N ARG A 58 -10.69 -8.37 -8.39
CA ARG A 58 -10.93 -7.88 -7.04
C ARG A 58 -9.62 -7.41 -6.41
N LEU A 59 -9.67 -6.30 -5.69
CA LEU A 59 -8.50 -5.81 -4.96
C LEU A 59 -8.38 -6.55 -3.62
N LEU A 60 -7.16 -7.05 -3.35
CA LEU A 60 -6.87 -7.80 -2.12
C LEU A 60 -6.05 -6.99 -1.14
N ALA A 61 -5.31 -6.01 -1.61
CA ALA A 61 -4.43 -5.19 -0.80
C ALA A 61 -4.22 -3.85 -1.47
N ALA A 62 -3.83 -2.86 -0.70
CA ALA A 62 -3.52 -1.54 -1.21
C ALA A 62 -2.50 -0.84 -0.33
N ALA A 63 -1.82 0.15 -0.90
CA ALA A 63 -0.89 1.00 -0.20
C ALA A 63 -0.85 2.35 -0.90
N LEU A 64 -0.38 3.37 -0.18
CA LEU A 64 -0.15 4.68 -0.78
C LEU A 64 1.31 4.80 -1.17
N ILE A 65 1.57 5.31 -2.38
CA ILE A 65 2.90 5.63 -2.84
C ILE A 65 3.06 7.15 -2.92
N GLU A 66 4.05 7.68 -2.20
CA GLU A 66 4.45 9.06 -2.30
C GLU A 66 5.68 9.14 -3.21
N LYS A 67 5.53 9.83 -4.34
CA LYS A 67 6.62 9.95 -5.31
C LYS A 67 7.35 11.27 -5.07
N GLU A 68 8.25 11.26 -4.10
CA GLU A 68 9.02 12.45 -3.75
C GLU A 68 10.23 12.59 -4.66
N GLN A 69 10.86 13.77 -4.62
CA GLN A 69 11.94 14.09 -5.52
C GLN A 69 13.19 13.23 -5.29
N ASN A 70 13.52 12.96 -4.03
CA ASN A 70 14.74 12.23 -3.67
C ASN A 70 14.51 10.73 -3.53
N HIS A 71 13.31 10.32 -3.13
CA HIS A 71 12.97 8.92 -2.92
C HIS A 71 11.47 8.74 -2.96
N TRP A 72 11.03 7.51 -3.16
CA TRP A 72 9.61 7.16 -3.10
C TRP A 72 9.32 6.52 -1.76
N ARG A 73 8.10 6.70 -1.26
CA ARG A 73 7.70 6.21 0.04
C ARG A 73 6.40 5.44 -0.05
N LEU A 74 6.40 4.22 0.47
CA LEU A 74 5.22 3.37 0.53
C LEU A 74 4.69 3.35 1.97
N SER A 75 3.42 3.65 2.13
CA SER A 75 2.78 3.68 3.45
C SER A 75 1.38 3.10 3.39
N HIS A 76 0.78 2.92 4.56
CA HIS A 76 -0.62 2.49 4.70
C HIS A 76 -0.90 1.17 3.97
N LEU A 77 0.09 0.27 3.98
CA LEU A 77 -0.05 -1.06 3.39
C LEU A 77 -1.04 -1.87 4.23
N CYS A 78 -2.09 -2.33 3.59
CA CYS A 78 -3.09 -3.16 4.24
C CYS A 78 -3.54 -4.27 3.30
N VAL A 79 -3.64 -5.49 3.82
CA VAL A 79 -4.08 -6.67 3.10
C VAL A 79 -5.38 -7.14 3.73
N ARG A 80 -6.35 -7.53 2.91
CA ARG A 80 -7.60 -8.11 3.43
C ARG A 80 -7.29 -9.31 4.31
N SER A 81 -7.98 -9.41 5.44
CA SER A 81 -7.71 -10.47 6.43
C SER A 81 -7.81 -11.86 5.83
N VAL A 82 -8.75 -12.07 4.90
CA VAL A 82 -8.96 -13.38 4.26
C VAL A 82 -7.81 -13.80 3.35
N THR A 83 -6.93 -12.87 2.97
CA THR A 83 -5.82 -13.15 2.06
C THR A 83 -4.45 -12.93 2.68
N ARG A 84 -4.40 -12.68 3.99
CA ARG A 84 -3.13 -12.49 4.68
C ARG A 84 -2.29 -13.76 4.63
N GLN A 85 -0.96 -13.60 4.65
CA GLN A 85 0.03 -14.68 4.60
C GLN A 85 0.03 -15.46 3.28
N ARG A 86 -0.54 -14.89 2.21
CA ARG A 86 -0.52 -15.51 0.89
C ARG A 86 0.44 -14.80 -0.07
N GLY A 87 1.36 -14.01 0.47
CA GLY A 87 2.36 -13.32 -0.34
C GLY A 87 1.86 -12.09 -1.07
N VAL A 88 0.64 -11.62 -0.78
CA VAL A 88 0.05 -10.48 -1.47
C VAL A 88 0.83 -9.19 -1.16
N ALA A 89 1.16 -8.97 0.11
CA ALA A 89 1.93 -7.79 0.51
C ALA A 89 3.31 -7.78 -0.15
N ARG A 90 3.94 -8.95 -0.22
CA ARG A 90 5.26 -9.10 -0.85
C ARG A 90 5.19 -8.78 -2.34
N ARG A 91 4.15 -9.23 -3.01
CA ARG A 91 3.94 -8.96 -4.43
C ARG A 91 3.73 -7.46 -4.67
N LEU A 92 2.94 -6.82 -3.82
CA LEU A 92 2.70 -5.38 -3.90
C LEU A 92 4.00 -4.59 -3.71
N LEU A 93 4.79 -5.00 -2.72
CA LEU A 93 6.06 -4.35 -2.43
C LEU A 93 7.06 -4.53 -3.58
N ALA A 94 7.10 -5.71 -4.19
CA ALA A 94 7.98 -5.97 -5.33
C ALA A 94 7.65 -5.03 -6.50
N GLU A 95 6.38 -4.80 -6.76
CA GLU A 95 5.98 -3.88 -7.82
C GLU A 95 6.36 -2.44 -7.49
N ALA A 96 6.20 -2.02 -6.22
CA ALA A 96 6.63 -0.69 -5.80
C ALA A 96 8.13 -0.49 -5.99
N GLN A 97 8.92 -1.51 -5.66
CA GLN A 97 10.37 -1.47 -5.87
C GLN A 97 10.72 -1.38 -7.35
N ARG A 98 10.01 -2.13 -8.19
CA ARG A 98 10.24 -2.11 -9.63
C ARG A 98 9.94 -0.72 -10.21
N LEU A 99 8.82 -0.13 -9.84
CA LEU A 99 8.43 1.20 -10.31
C LEU A 99 9.40 2.28 -9.86
N ALA A 100 9.83 2.23 -8.61
CA ALA A 100 10.81 3.19 -8.08
C ALA A 100 12.15 3.05 -8.81
N GLY A 101 12.58 1.81 -9.05
CA GLY A 101 13.81 1.53 -9.78
C GLY A 101 13.79 2.06 -11.20
N GLU A 102 12.66 1.91 -11.91
CA GLU A 102 12.51 2.46 -13.25
C GLU A 102 12.58 3.98 -13.25
N ALA A 103 12.13 4.63 -12.19
CA ALA A 103 12.20 6.08 -12.04
C ALA A 103 13.55 6.55 -11.52
N GLY A 104 14.47 5.65 -11.23
CA GLY A 104 15.80 5.99 -10.69
C GLY A 104 15.74 6.44 -9.23
N LYS A 105 14.74 5.97 -8.47
CA LYS A 105 14.50 6.38 -7.09
C LYS A 105 14.66 5.21 -6.14
N THR A 106 15.02 5.52 -4.89
CA THR A 106 15.06 4.55 -3.81
C THR A 106 13.67 4.46 -3.19
N LEU A 107 13.22 3.26 -2.89
CA LEU A 107 11.95 3.06 -2.18
C LEU A 107 12.20 2.96 -0.68
N HIS A 108 11.45 3.73 0.10
CA HIS A 108 11.41 3.63 1.56
C HIS A 108 10.04 3.15 1.98
N LEU A 109 9.99 2.42 3.09
CA LEU A 109 8.74 2.12 3.76
C LEU A 109 8.48 3.19 4.81
N ALA A 110 7.23 3.56 5.03
CA ALA A 110 6.86 4.51 6.07
C ALA A 110 5.75 3.91 6.92
N ALA A 111 5.89 4.01 8.23
CA ALA A 111 4.94 3.46 9.18
C ALA A 111 4.99 4.21 10.50
N PRO A 112 3.95 4.10 11.35
CA PRO A 112 4.02 4.65 12.69
C PRO A 112 5.17 4.03 13.49
N ASP A 113 5.71 4.80 14.39
CA ASP A 113 6.80 4.35 15.26
C ASP A 113 6.37 3.12 16.06
N GLY A 114 7.25 2.11 16.12
CA GLY A 114 6.99 0.90 16.88
C GLY A 114 6.13 -0.16 16.20
N HIS A 115 5.81 0.02 14.92
CA HIS A 115 4.99 -0.96 14.20
C HIS A 115 5.82 -2.18 13.81
N LEU A 116 5.63 -3.27 14.53
CA LEU A 116 6.48 -4.48 14.40
C LEU A 116 6.40 -5.13 13.02
N GLU A 117 5.21 -5.20 12.43
CA GLU A 117 5.04 -5.81 11.11
C GLU A 117 5.81 -5.04 10.04
N SER A 118 5.77 -3.71 10.10
CA SER A 118 6.51 -2.86 9.17
C SER A 118 8.01 -2.98 9.38
N GLN A 119 8.46 -3.07 10.64
CA GLN A 119 9.86 -3.28 10.96
C GLN A 119 10.35 -4.62 10.41
N ALA A 120 9.56 -5.68 10.58
CA ALA A 120 9.90 -7.00 10.07
C ALA A 120 9.96 -7.01 8.55
N LEU A 121 9.02 -6.34 7.89
CA LEU A 121 9.01 -6.25 6.43
C LEU A 121 10.22 -5.47 5.91
N ALA A 122 10.56 -4.37 6.56
CA ALA A 122 11.74 -3.58 6.18
C ALA A 122 13.02 -4.39 6.34
N ALA A 123 13.16 -5.11 7.44
CA ALA A 123 14.33 -5.97 7.67
C ALA A 123 14.44 -7.07 6.63
N LYS A 124 13.31 -7.67 6.27
CA LYS A 124 13.27 -8.79 5.33
C LYS A 124 13.59 -8.34 3.91
N THR A 125 13.22 -7.14 3.54
CA THR A 125 13.40 -6.61 2.19
C THR A 125 14.65 -5.75 2.05
N GLY A 126 15.25 -5.35 3.16
CA GLY A 126 16.40 -4.45 3.16
C GLY A 126 16.04 -3.00 2.87
N LEU A 127 14.77 -2.64 2.88
CA LEU A 127 14.33 -1.27 2.61
C LEU A 127 14.43 -0.39 3.85
N PRO A 128 14.82 0.89 3.70
CA PRO A 128 14.78 1.83 4.81
C PRO A 128 13.35 2.02 5.33
N LEU A 129 13.20 2.17 6.62
CA LEU A 129 11.91 2.43 7.26
C LEU A 129 11.90 3.84 7.84
N GLU A 130 10.94 4.65 7.39
CA GLU A 130 10.75 6.00 7.88
C GLU A 130 9.56 6.04 8.85
N LYS A 131 9.62 6.98 9.77
CA LYS A 131 8.50 7.24 10.66
C LYS A 131 7.50 8.16 9.98
N LEU A 132 6.22 7.81 10.08
CA LEU A 132 5.15 8.68 9.59
C LEU A 132 4.95 9.89 10.49
#